data_80604acda8d676dda0e9379f23f2e373
#
_entry.id   80604acda8d676dda0e9379f23f2e373
#
_cell.length_a   1.000
_cell.length_b   1.000
_cell.length_c   1.000
_cell.angle_alpha   90.00
_cell.angle_beta   90.00
_cell.angle_gamma   90.00
#
_symmetry.space_group_name_H-M   'P 1'
#
loop_
_entity.id
_entity.type
_entity.pdbx_description
1 polymer ?
#
loop_
_entity_poly.entity_id
_entity_poly.type
_entity_poly.pdbx_seq_one_letter_code
_entity_poly.pdbx_strand_id
1 'polypeptide(L)' 'MDDERKRKKYTLYLHPEKAADFQTLEAIESVPRSERGELFRNAFISGMALHQLDPRLPVLLTAILSEEFSADQV' A
#
# COMPACT_ATOMS: atom_id res chain seq x y z
N MET A 1 7.86 11.52 -25.24
CA MET A 1 6.83 11.21 -26.17
C MET A 1 6.38 9.81 -26.06
N ASP A 2 7.18 8.90 -26.55
CA ASP A 2 6.81 7.50 -26.47
C ASP A 2 6.67 7.03 -25.03
N ASP A 3 7.43 7.66 -24.15
CA ASP A 3 7.39 7.26 -22.74
C ASP A 3 6.03 7.44 -22.12
N GLU A 4 5.35 8.50 -22.51
CA GLU A 4 4.03 8.75 -21.95
C GLU A 4 3.03 7.71 -22.36
N ARG A 5 3.12 7.26 -23.60
CA ARG A 5 2.19 6.23 -24.05
C ARG A 5 2.51 4.87 -23.45
N LYS A 6 3.78 4.66 -23.08
CA LYS A 6 4.18 3.39 -22.49
C LYS A 6 3.93 3.33 -21.01
N ARG A 7 3.84 4.48 -20.37
CA ARG A 7 3.57 4.51 -18.94
C ARG A 7 2.13 4.14 -18.68
N LYS A 8 1.93 3.41 -17.62
CA LYS A 8 0.59 3.03 -17.19
C LYS A 8 0.29 3.72 -15.87
N LYS A 9 -0.93 4.16 -15.76
CA LYS A 9 -1.37 4.86 -14.56
C LYS A 9 -2.53 4.10 -13.95
N TYR A 10 -2.42 3.87 -12.65
CA TYR A 10 -3.48 3.22 -11.90
C TYR A 10 -3.85 4.10 -10.72
N THR A 11 -5.12 4.08 -10.37
CA THR A 11 -5.63 4.86 -9.26
C THR A 11 -6.24 3.93 -8.25
N LEU A 12 -5.95 4.18 -6.97
CA LEU A 12 -6.58 3.44 -5.90
C LEU A 12 -7.02 4.42 -4.84
N TYR A 13 -7.96 3.97 -4.02
CA TYR A 13 -8.49 4.79 -2.95
C TYR A 13 -8.23 4.10 -1.63
N LEU A 14 -7.75 4.86 -0.66
CA LEU A 14 -7.59 4.37 0.70
C LEU A 14 -8.69 4.97 1.56
N HIS A 15 -9.30 4.11 2.36
CA HIS A 15 -10.46 4.50 3.16
C HIS A 15 -10.03 4.63 4.62
N PRO A 16 -10.01 5.86 5.17
CA PRO A 16 -9.50 6.05 6.53
C PRO A 16 -10.27 5.28 7.59
N GLU A 17 -11.50 4.88 7.29
CA GLU A 17 -12.28 4.13 8.27
C GLU A 17 -11.86 2.67 8.35
N LYS A 18 -11.03 2.19 7.43
CA LYS A 18 -10.53 0.83 7.46
C LYS A 18 -9.18 0.80 8.14
N ALA A 19 -8.99 -0.16 9.06
CA ALA A 19 -7.80 -0.19 9.89
C ALA A 19 -6.49 -0.24 9.10
N ALA A 20 -6.41 -1.15 8.13
CA ALA A 20 -5.18 -1.28 7.36
C ALA A 20 -4.93 -0.04 6.51
N ASP A 21 -5.99 0.53 5.94
CA ASP A 21 -5.87 1.74 5.14
C ASP A 21 -5.41 2.90 6.00
N PHE A 22 -5.96 3.02 7.20
CA PHE A 22 -5.60 4.10 8.10
C PHE A 22 -4.12 4.04 8.48
N GLN A 23 -3.64 2.86 8.83
CA GLN A 23 -2.23 2.69 9.16
C GLN A 23 -1.34 3.02 7.97
N THR A 24 -1.78 2.64 6.77
CA THR A 24 -1.03 2.95 5.57
C THR A 24 -0.98 4.45 5.33
N LEU A 25 -2.10 5.14 5.54
CA LEU A 25 -2.14 6.59 5.39
C LEU A 25 -1.18 7.26 6.37
N GLU A 26 -1.14 6.78 7.60
CA GLU A 26 -0.21 7.35 8.58
C GLU A 26 1.23 7.13 8.15
N ALA A 27 1.54 5.97 7.62
CA ALA A 27 2.89 5.70 7.16
C ALA A 27 3.27 6.62 6.01
N ILE A 28 2.33 6.86 5.09
CA ILE A 28 2.59 7.74 3.96
C ILE A 28 2.87 9.15 4.46
N GLU A 29 2.09 9.62 5.42
CA GLU A 29 2.25 10.98 5.90
C GLU A 29 3.53 11.19 6.67
N SER A 30 4.14 10.12 7.16
CA SER A 30 5.42 10.24 7.85
C SER A 30 6.59 10.39 6.88
N VAL A 31 6.34 10.25 5.57
CA VAL A 31 7.39 10.34 4.55
C VAL A 31 7.27 11.69 3.86
N PRO A 32 8.40 12.39 3.65
CA PRO A 32 8.37 13.67 2.95
C PRO A 32 7.68 13.56 1.59
N ARG A 33 6.96 14.60 1.22
CA ARG A 33 6.17 14.56 -0.01
C ARG A 33 7.02 14.24 -1.24
N SER A 34 8.23 14.75 -1.27
CA SER A 34 9.09 14.55 -2.43
C SER A 34 9.51 13.09 -2.59
N GLU A 35 9.38 12.28 -1.53
CA GLU A 35 9.79 10.89 -1.59
C GLU A 35 8.62 9.93 -1.72
N ARG A 36 7.40 10.45 -1.73
CA ARG A 36 6.22 9.57 -1.73
C ARG A 36 6.04 8.81 -3.03
N GLY A 37 6.40 9.44 -4.15
CA GLY A 37 6.29 8.74 -5.42
C GLY A 37 7.11 7.47 -5.46
N GLU A 38 8.35 7.58 -5.02
CA GLU A 38 9.22 6.42 -4.98
C GLU A 38 8.73 5.39 -3.96
N LEU A 39 8.24 5.87 -2.82
CA LEU A 39 7.66 4.99 -1.83
C LEU A 39 6.51 4.17 -2.42
N PHE A 40 5.61 4.84 -3.13
CA PHE A 40 4.47 4.14 -3.73
C PHE A 40 4.90 3.10 -4.73
N ARG A 41 5.87 3.44 -5.57
CA ARG A 41 6.35 2.49 -6.56
C ARG A 41 6.95 1.27 -5.87
N ASN A 42 7.81 1.48 -4.90
CA ASN A 42 8.46 0.38 -4.21
C ASN A 42 7.46 -0.48 -3.46
N ALA A 43 6.51 0.14 -2.80
CA ALA A 43 5.50 -0.60 -2.05
C ALA A 43 4.64 -1.43 -2.99
N PHE A 44 4.22 -0.85 -4.11
CA PHE A 44 3.38 -1.54 -5.06
C PHE A 44 4.13 -2.72 -5.68
N ILE A 45 5.35 -2.47 -6.13
CA ILE A 45 6.15 -3.52 -6.77
C ILE A 45 6.42 -4.64 -5.78
N SER A 46 6.72 -4.29 -4.53
CA SER A 46 6.95 -5.31 -3.50
C SER A 46 5.69 -6.15 -3.27
N GLY A 47 4.54 -5.50 -3.20
CA GLY A 47 3.29 -6.20 -3.01
C GLY A 47 3.01 -7.14 -4.17
N MET A 48 3.28 -6.70 -5.39
CA MET A 48 3.06 -7.54 -6.54
C MET A 48 4.03 -8.71 -6.58
N ALA A 49 5.26 -8.50 -6.12
CA ALA A 49 6.22 -9.59 -6.02
C ALA A 49 5.73 -10.65 -5.04
N LEU A 50 5.22 -10.22 -3.91
CA LEU A 50 4.64 -11.15 -2.94
C LEU A 50 3.44 -11.88 -3.54
N HIS A 51 2.62 -11.16 -4.28
CA HIS A 51 1.46 -11.77 -4.92
C HIS A 51 1.88 -12.86 -5.90
N GLN A 52 2.98 -12.65 -6.61
CA GLN A 52 3.45 -13.65 -7.55
C GLN A 52 3.99 -14.90 -6.86
N LEU A 53 4.58 -14.71 -5.68
CA LEU A 53 5.02 -15.86 -4.89
C LEU A 53 3.83 -16.65 -4.38
N ASP A 54 2.85 -15.96 -3.83
CA ASP A 54 1.65 -16.58 -3.32
C ASP A 54 0.60 -15.48 -3.16
N PRO A 55 -0.48 -15.54 -3.95
CA PRO A 55 -1.50 -14.48 -3.90
C PRO A 55 -2.08 -14.26 -2.50
N ARG A 56 -1.94 -15.22 -1.61
CA ARG A 56 -2.47 -15.08 -0.25
C ARG A 56 -1.60 -14.19 0.63
N LEU A 57 -0.32 -13.98 0.25
CA LEU A 57 0.58 -13.23 1.10
C LEU A 57 0.13 -11.78 1.30
N PRO A 58 -0.18 -11.02 0.25
CA PRO A 58 -0.64 -9.64 0.48
C PRO A 58 -1.93 -9.59 1.27
N VAL A 59 -2.82 -10.54 1.05
CA VAL A 59 -4.08 -10.58 1.78
C VAL A 59 -3.83 -10.85 3.25
N LEU A 60 -2.94 -11.78 3.56
CA LEU A 60 -2.62 -12.10 4.93
C LEU A 60 -1.95 -10.92 5.65
N LEU A 61 -1.04 -10.24 4.97
CA LEU A 61 -0.37 -9.10 5.57
C LEU A 61 -1.37 -7.99 5.88
N THR A 62 -2.29 -7.75 4.96
CA THR A 62 -3.32 -6.75 5.19
C THR A 62 -4.21 -7.15 6.37
N ALA A 63 -4.53 -8.43 6.48
CA ALA A 63 -5.34 -8.91 7.59
C ALA A 63 -4.63 -8.74 8.92
N ILE A 64 -3.32 -8.99 8.93
CA ILE A 64 -2.54 -8.82 10.15
C ILE A 64 -2.56 -7.37 10.61
N LEU A 65 -2.42 -6.44 9.68
CA LEU A 65 -2.48 -5.03 10.02
C LEU A 65 -3.83 -4.67 10.62
N SER A 66 -4.90 -5.21 10.05
CA SER A 66 -6.24 -4.95 10.57
C SER A 66 -6.41 -5.53 11.96
N GLU A 67 -5.90 -6.72 12.19
CA GLU A 67 -6.00 -7.35 13.50
C GLU A 67 -5.23 -6.59 14.56
N GLU A 68 -4.02 -6.17 14.22
CA GLU A 68 -3.22 -5.41 15.16
C GLU A 68 -3.91 -4.13 15.58
N PHE A 69 -4.50 -3.46 14.60
CA PHE A 69 -5.20 -2.23 14.89
C PHE A 69 -6.38 -2.50 15.82
N SER A 70 -7.13 -3.57 15.53
CA SER A 70 -8.27 -3.92 16.36
C SER A 70 -7.86 -4.27 17.78
N ALA A 71 -6.76 -4.99 17.92
CA ALA A 71 -6.26 -5.37 19.24
C ALA A 71 -5.91 -4.15 20.06
N ASP A 72 -5.36 -3.13 19.42
CA ASP A 72 -4.98 -1.91 20.12
C ASP A 72 -6.20 -1.18 20.67
N GLN A 73 -7.35 -1.39 20.08
CA GLN A 73 -8.56 -0.71 20.51
C GLN A 73 -9.25 -1.42 21.64
N VAL A 74 -8.90 -2.65 21.86
CA VAL A 74 -9.47 -3.41 22.94
C VAL A 74 -8.71 -3.16 24.22
#